data_bec5ee42a74a2f524c616cfb527ed07c
#
_entry.id   bec5ee42a74a2f524c616cfb527ed07c
#
_cell.length_a   1.000
_cell.length_b   1.000
_cell.length_c   1.000
_cell.angle_alpha   90.00
_cell.angle_beta   90.00
_cell.angle_gamma   90.00
#
_symmetry.space_group_name_H-M   'P 1'
#
loop_
_entity.id
_entity.type
_entity.pdbx_description
1 polymer ?
#
loop_
_entity_poly.entity_id
_entity_poly.type
_entity_poly.pdbx_seq_one_letter_code
_entity_poly.pdbx_strand_id
1 'polypeptide(L)'
;ADARTQELNRKVEVLKQMPLFRHLTYKEILRVLALTEVTDFKVGDEVITEDEPGSELFIILSGKVRLHKEGALVTYVGQGAHLGEMALIDNGPRSVSATVEEPTRMLVLRRRDFNDLIRNFPRLSVKLLWSFVQVLGQRLRKTNEDLAGARNETTPVEILDPVLFDE
;
A
#
# COMPACT_ATOMS: atom_id res chain seq x y z
N ALA A 1 -3.45 -29.12 2.74
CA ALA A 1 -3.21 -28.12 1.68
C ALA A 1 -1.76 -28.19 1.23
N ASP A 2 -1.52 -28.12 -0.06
CA ASP A 2 -0.16 -28.11 -0.59
C ASP A 2 0.52 -26.74 -0.33
N ALA A 3 1.83 -26.69 -0.50
CA ALA A 3 2.61 -25.48 -0.25
C ALA A 3 2.17 -24.30 -1.15
N ARG A 4 1.73 -24.59 -2.37
CA ARG A 4 1.26 -23.58 -3.32
C ARG A 4 -0.03 -22.91 -2.84
N THR A 5 -0.97 -23.70 -2.34
CA THR A 5 -2.24 -23.19 -1.77
C THR A 5 -1.99 -22.39 -0.51
N GLN A 6 -1.09 -22.82 0.35
CA GLN A 6 -0.70 -22.08 1.56
C GLN A 6 -0.06 -20.74 1.22
N GLU A 7 0.82 -20.69 0.22
CA GLU A 7 1.45 -19.46 -0.23
C GLU A 7 0.40 -18.49 -0.80
N LEU A 8 -0.52 -18.99 -1.63
CA LEU A 8 -1.60 -18.17 -2.17
C LEU A 8 -2.48 -17.59 -1.07
N ASN A 9 -2.88 -18.40 -0.10
CA ASN A 9 -3.69 -17.95 1.02
C ASN A 9 -2.98 -16.88 1.85
N ARG A 10 -1.68 -17.03 2.06
CA ARG A 10 -0.88 -16.03 2.75
C ARG A 10 -0.88 -14.69 2.02
N LYS A 11 -0.71 -14.70 0.70
CA LYS A 11 -0.76 -13.49 -0.13
C LYS A 11 -2.13 -12.83 -0.05
N VAL A 12 -3.20 -13.61 -0.12
CA VAL A 12 -4.58 -13.11 0.01
C VAL A 12 -4.79 -12.42 1.36
N GLU A 13 -4.35 -13.07 2.45
CA GLU A 13 -4.49 -12.51 3.80
C GLU A 13 -3.72 -11.20 3.96
N VAL A 14 -2.51 -11.11 3.43
CA VAL A 14 -1.71 -9.88 3.47
C VAL A 14 -2.44 -8.75 2.74
N LEU A 15 -2.97 -9.01 1.54
CA LEU A 15 -3.71 -7.99 0.78
C LEU A 15 -5.00 -7.58 1.47
N LYS A 16 -5.74 -8.52 2.03
CA LYS A 16 -7.01 -8.24 2.71
C LYS A 16 -6.85 -7.30 3.90
N GLN A 17 -5.72 -7.34 4.57
CA GLN A 17 -5.46 -6.48 5.72
C GLN A 17 -5.11 -5.04 5.33
N MET A 18 -4.76 -4.80 4.06
CA MET A 18 -4.47 -3.46 3.60
C MET A 18 -5.77 -2.64 3.46
N PRO A 19 -5.81 -1.40 3.98
CA PRO A 19 -6.97 -0.52 3.83
C PRO A 19 -7.41 -0.35 2.38
N LEU A 20 -6.48 -0.35 1.43
CA LEU A 20 -6.76 -0.19 0.01
C LEU A 20 -7.62 -1.34 -0.56
N PHE A 21 -7.45 -2.55 -0.07
CA PHE A 21 -8.08 -3.77 -0.62
C PHE A 21 -9.15 -4.38 0.28
N ARG A 22 -9.46 -3.77 1.42
CA ARG A 22 -10.35 -4.37 2.42
C ARG A 22 -11.80 -4.59 1.94
N HIS A 23 -12.27 -3.85 0.94
CA HIS A 23 -13.63 -3.99 0.40
C HIS A 23 -13.72 -4.97 -0.76
N LEU A 24 -12.62 -5.57 -1.17
CA LEU A 24 -12.59 -6.51 -2.27
C LEU A 24 -13.06 -7.89 -1.82
N THR A 25 -13.80 -8.57 -2.71
CA THR A 25 -14.12 -9.99 -2.54
C THR A 25 -12.86 -10.83 -2.75
N TYR A 26 -12.89 -12.08 -2.32
CA TYR A 26 -11.79 -13.02 -2.58
C TYR A 26 -11.42 -13.09 -4.07
N LYS A 27 -12.43 -13.15 -4.93
CA LYS A 27 -12.24 -13.21 -6.39
C LYS A 27 -11.56 -11.95 -6.93
N GLU A 28 -11.93 -10.78 -6.41
CA GLU A 28 -11.32 -9.51 -6.77
C GLU A 28 -9.88 -9.41 -6.29
N ILE A 29 -9.58 -9.90 -5.09
CA ILE A 29 -8.21 -9.98 -4.58
C ILE A 29 -7.35 -10.88 -5.47
N LEU A 30 -7.87 -12.02 -5.93
CA LEU A 30 -7.15 -12.87 -6.87
C LEU A 30 -6.82 -12.15 -8.18
N ARG A 31 -7.71 -11.27 -8.65
CA ARG A 31 -7.44 -10.43 -9.84
C ARG A 31 -6.30 -9.46 -9.60
N VAL A 32 -6.25 -8.83 -8.44
CA VAL A 32 -5.14 -7.95 -8.07
C VAL A 32 -3.83 -8.74 -7.97
N LEU A 33 -3.86 -9.89 -7.30
CA LEU A 33 -2.68 -10.76 -7.16
C LEU A 33 -2.11 -11.21 -8.51
N ALA A 34 -2.97 -11.47 -9.48
CA ALA A 34 -2.54 -11.88 -10.82
C ALA A 34 -1.70 -10.81 -11.53
N LEU A 35 -1.80 -9.56 -11.12
CA LEU A 35 -1.04 -8.43 -11.66
C LEU A 35 0.24 -8.14 -10.86
N THR A 36 0.40 -8.76 -9.70
CA THR A 36 1.59 -8.57 -8.87
C THR A 36 2.70 -9.51 -9.30
N GLU A 37 3.92 -9.09 -9.03
CA GLU A 37 5.12 -9.88 -9.24
C GLU A 37 5.80 -10.12 -7.90
N VAL A 38 6.17 -11.38 -7.62
CA VAL A 38 6.97 -11.71 -6.42
C VAL A 38 8.43 -11.41 -6.72
N THR A 39 9.05 -10.57 -5.90
CA THR A 39 10.46 -10.19 -6.06
C THR A 39 11.19 -10.38 -4.75
N ASP A 40 12.36 -11.00 -4.82
CA ASP A 40 13.27 -11.17 -3.70
C ASP A 40 14.34 -10.08 -3.72
N PHE A 41 14.56 -9.47 -2.57
CA PHE A 41 15.57 -8.43 -2.38
C PHE A 41 16.62 -8.86 -1.37
N LYS A 42 17.86 -8.41 -1.60
CA LYS A 42 19.02 -8.70 -0.75
C LYS A 42 19.24 -7.59 0.27
N VAL A 43 19.88 -7.91 1.36
CA VAL A 43 20.36 -6.92 2.34
C VAL A 43 21.15 -5.83 1.63
N GLY A 44 20.79 -4.57 1.92
CA GLY A 44 21.41 -3.40 1.33
C GLY A 44 20.76 -2.88 0.05
N ASP A 45 19.83 -3.63 -0.55
CA ASP A 45 19.10 -3.13 -1.72
C ASP A 45 18.25 -1.92 -1.33
N GLU A 46 18.39 -0.82 -2.06
CA GLU A 46 17.53 0.35 -1.94
C GLU A 46 16.34 0.20 -2.88
N VAL A 47 15.18 -0.10 -2.31
CA VAL A 47 13.95 -0.39 -3.06
C VAL A 47 13.22 0.88 -3.43
N ILE A 48 13.27 1.87 -2.57
CA ILE A 48 12.64 3.18 -2.74
C ILE A 48 13.68 4.24 -2.40
N THR A 49 13.76 5.25 -3.26
CA THR A 49 14.62 6.42 -3.05
C THR A 49 13.76 7.67 -2.86
N GLU A 50 13.92 8.35 -1.73
CA GLU A 50 13.21 9.60 -1.44
C GLU A 50 13.45 10.65 -2.49
N ASP A 51 12.47 11.52 -2.70
CA ASP A 51 12.44 12.60 -3.68
C ASP A 51 12.43 12.16 -5.16
N GLU A 52 12.61 10.87 -5.44
CA GLU A 52 12.44 10.32 -6.78
C GLU A 52 10.97 9.93 -7.04
N PRO A 53 10.49 10.06 -8.29
CA PRO A 53 9.18 9.57 -8.64
C PRO A 53 9.12 8.05 -8.55
N GLY A 54 7.97 7.52 -8.16
CA GLY A 54 7.76 6.09 -8.08
C GLY A 54 6.51 5.66 -8.83
N SER A 55 6.50 4.42 -9.30
CA SER A 55 5.40 3.83 -10.04
C SER A 55 4.96 2.45 -9.52
N GLU A 56 5.47 2.03 -8.37
CA GLU A 56 5.17 0.72 -7.79
C GLU A 56 4.68 0.84 -6.35
N LEU A 57 3.72 -0.04 -6.03
CA LEU A 57 3.37 -0.39 -4.66
C LEU A 57 4.15 -1.65 -4.28
N PHE A 58 4.83 -1.62 -3.15
CA PHE A 58 5.54 -2.76 -2.57
C PHE A 58 4.80 -3.28 -1.34
N ILE A 59 4.57 -4.58 -1.28
CA ILE A 59 3.91 -5.24 -0.15
C ILE A 59 4.84 -6.31 0.39
N ILE A 60 5.23 -6.20 1.66
CA ILE A 60 6.21 -7.09 2.28
C ILE A 60 5.53 -8.40 2.68
N LEU A 61 5.97 -9.50 2.08
CA LEU A 61 5.53 -10.85 2.44
C LEU A 61 6.37 -11.44 3.58
N SER A 62 7.68 -11.16 3.56
CA SER A 62 8.61 -11.57 4.60
C SER A 62 9.86 -10.72 4.58
N GLY A 63 10.55 -10.62 5.69
CA GLY A 63 11.79 -9.88 5.82
C GLY A 63 11.65 -8.61 6.66
N LYS A 64 12.62 -7.72 6.51
CA LYS A 64 12.69 -6.46 7.27
C LYS A 64 13.28 -5.37 6.41
N VAL A 65 12.65 -4.21 6.41
CA VAL A 65 13.04 -3.06 5.62
C VAL A 65 13.19 -1.85 6.54
N ARG A 66 14.26 -1.11 6.33
CA ARG A 66 14.55 0.12 7.04
C ARG A 66 14.02 1.30 6.22
N LEU A 67 13.12 2.07 6.81
CA LEU A 67 12.66 3.35 6.26
C LEU A 67 13.52 4.47 6.82
N HIS A 68 14.04 5.32 5.94
CA HIS A 68 14.91 6.42 6.34
C HIS A 68 14.64 7.65 5.48
N LYS A 69 14.98 8.82 6.02
CA LYS A 69 14.83 10.09 5.34
C LYS A 69 15.98 11.00 5.72
N GLU A 70 16.62 11.59 4.71
CA GLU A 70 17.76 12.49 4.91
C GLU A 70 18.85 11.85 5.79
N GLY A 71 19.06 10.54 5.61
CA GLY A 71 20.06 9.77 6.37
C GLY A 71 19.63 9.35 7.77
N ALA A 72 18.47 9.79 8.26
CA ALA A 72 17.98 9.43 9.59
C ALA A 72 16.95 8.30 9.53
N LEU A 73 17.04 7.37 10.48
CA LEU A 73 16.07 6.29 10.62
C LEU A 73 14.69 6.84 10.94
N VAL A 74 13.66 6.43 10.16
CA VAL A 74 12.26 6.69 10.46
C VAL A 74 11.68 5.52 11.26
N THR A 75 11.72 4.30 10.70
CA THR A 75 11.27 3.09 11.37
C THR A 75 11.71 1.85 10.59
N TYR A 76 11.53 0.67 11.19
CA TYR A 76 11.61 -0.61 10.50
C TYR A 76 10.20 -1.13 10.22
N VAL A 77 10.02 -1.79 9.09
CA VAL A 77 8.77 -2.44 8.70
C VAL A 77 9.04 -3.87 8.24
N GLY A 78 8.07 -4.72 8.41
CA GLY A 78 8.18 -6.14 8.08
C GLY A 78 6.92 -6.70 7.44
N GLN A 79 6.68 -7.99 7.61
CA GLN A 79 5.56 -8.71 7.01
C GLN A 79 4.23 -7.97 7.17
N GLY A 80 3.49 -7.84 6.08
CA GLY A 80 2.19 -7.17 6.03
C GLY A 80 2.26 -5.67 5.79
N ALA A 81 3.42 -5.05 5.91
CA ALA A 81 3.58 -3.64 5.60
C ALA A 81 3.53 -3.40 4.08
N HIS A 82 3.08 -2.23 3.71
CA HIS A 82 3.05 -1.79 2.31
C HIS A 82 3.70 -0.42 2.19
N LEU A 83 4.34 -0.19 1.04
CA LEU A 83 5.09 1.02 0.78
C LEU A 83 4.67 1.60 -0.57
N GLY A 84 4.23 2.85 -0.56
CA GLY A 84 4.05 3.62 -1.78
C GLY A 84 2.72 3.44 -2.52
N GLU A 85 1.59 3.26 -1.82
CA GLU A 85 0.28 3.18 -2.47
C GLU A 85 -0.07 4.42 -3.29
N MET A 86 0.42 5.61 -2.92
CA MET A 86 0.17 6.83 -3.69
C MET A 86 0.82 6.78 -5.08
N ALA A 87 1.88 6.00 -5.25
CA ALA A 87 2.53 5.82 -6.54
C ALA A 87 1.64 5.15 -7.59
N LEU A 88 0.55 4.49 -7.17
CA LEU A 88 -0.43 3.90 -8.08
C LEU A 88 -1.31 4.95 -8.76
N ILE A 89 -1.46 6.13 -8.19
CA ILE A 89 -2.37 7.17 -8.68
C ILE A 89 -1.65 8.44 -9.17
N ASP A 90 -0.45 8.73 -8.69
CA ASP A 90 0.27 9.92 -9.12
C ASP A 90 1.78 9.66 -9.30
N ASN A 91 2.47 10.64 -9.87
CA ASN A 91 3.92 10.64 -10.06
C ASN A 91 4.66 11.46 -8.99
N GLY A 92 4.01 11.67 -7.85
CA GLY A 92 4.62 12.43 -6.77
C GLY A 92 5.94 11.81 -6.28
N PRO A 93 6.83 12.62 -5.73
CA PRO A 93 8.09 12.14 -5.19
C PRO A 93 7.84 11.22 -3.99
N ARG A 94 8.69 10.23 -3.83
CA ARG A 94 8.67 9.34 -2.66
C ARG A 94 9.01 10.15 -1.40
N SER A 95 8.26 9.91 -0.34
CA SER A 95 8.44 10.64 0.94
C SER A 95 9.56 10.08 1.81
N VAL A 96 9.93 8.82 1.61
CA VAL A 96 11.00 8.15 2.35
C VAL A 96 11.80 7.24 1.43
N SER A 97 13.02 6.93 1.86
CA SER A 97 13.81 5.85 1.27
C SER A 97 13.55 4.54 2.01
N ALA A 98 13.69 3.43 1.33
CA ALA A 98 13.52 2.10 1.89
C ALA A 98 14.69 1.20 1.48
N THR A 99 15.43 0.71 2.46
CA THR A 99 16.60 -0.15 2.27
C THR A 99 16.37 -1.48 2.99
N VAL A 100 16.66 -2.57 2.32
CA VAL A 100 16.45 -3.91 2.85
C VAL A 100 17.47 -4.19 3.97
N GLU A 101 16.97 -4.54 5.15
CA GLU A 101 17.77 -4.85 6.36
C GLU A 101 18.03 -6.34 6.50
N GLU A 102 17.06 -7.17 6.17
CA GLU A 102 17.14 -8.63 6.12
C GLU A 102 16.62 -9.10 4.75
N PRO A 103 17.01 -10.29 4.26
CA PRO A 103 16.46 -10.80 3.00
C PRO A 103 14.94 -10.70 2.98
N THR A 104 14.39 -10.03 1.97
CA THR A 104 12.99 -9.63 1.93
C THR A 104 12.32 -10.10 0.64
N ARG A 105 11.11 -10.64 0.79
CA ARG A 105 10.24 -10.99 -0.34
C ARG A 105 9.06 -10.05 -0.38
N MET A 106 8.80 -9.47 -1.55
CA MET A 106 7.72 -8.52 -1.73
C MET A 106 6.83 -8.89 -2.92
N LEU A 107 5.55 -8.50 -2.81
CA LEU A 107 4.69 -8.35 -3.98
C LEU A 107 4.89 -6.94 -4.52
N VAL A 108 5.04 -6.83 -5.84
CA VAL A 108 5.18 -5.55 -6.54
C VAL A 108 4.01 -5.37 -7.48
N LEU A 109 3.28 -4.28 -7.30
CA LEU A 109 2.17 -3.88 -8.18
C LEU A 109 2.55 -2.58 -8.89
N ARG A 110 2.60 -2.61 -10.22
CA ARG A 110 2.96 -1.44 -11.03
C ARG A 110 1.73 -0.60 -11.34
N ARG A 111 1.90 0.71 -11.39
CA ARG A 111 0.84 1.64 -11.78
C ARG A 111 0.20 1.30 -13.11
N ARG A 112 0.97 0.90 -14.10
CA ARG A 112 0.45 0.52 -15.41
C ARG A 112 -0.57 -0.62 -15.31
N ASP A 113 -0.24 -1.65 -14.55
CA ASP A 113 -1.11 -2.81 -14.34
C ASP A 113 -2.33 -2.43 -13.52
N PHE A 114 -2.15 -1.57 -12.51
CA PHE A 114 -3.24 -1.03 -11.72
C PHE A 114 -4.21 -0.20 -12.58
N ASN A 115 -3.68 0.64 -13.46
CA ASN A 115 -4.51 1.43 -14.39
C ASN A 115 -5.31 0.55 -15.36
N ASP A 116 -4.71 -0.54 -15.85
CA ASP A 116 -5.41 -1.50 -16.70
C ASP A 116 -6.55 -2.19 -15.93
N LEU A 117 -6.32 -2.53 -14.67
CA LEU A 117 -7.35 -3.07 -13.78
C LEU A 117 -8.53 -2.08 -13.63
N ILE A 118 -8.21 -0.82 -13.35
CA ILE A 118 -9.20 0.25 -13.20
C ILE A 118 -10.07 0.40 -14.46
N ARG A 119 -9.46 0.36 -15.64
CA ARG A 119 -10.18 0.49 -16.92
C ARG A 119 -11.09 -0.68 -17.22
N ASN A 120 -10.69 -1.90 -16.87
CA ASN A 120 -11.34 -3.13 -17.31
C ASN A 120 -12.36 -3.70 -16.32
N PHE A 121 -12.33 -3.27 -15.06
CA PHE A 121 -13.21 -3.78 -14.02
C PHE A 121 -13.89 -2.65 -13.22
N PRO A 122 -14.99 -2.11 -13.76
CA PRO A 122 -15.63 -0.91 -13.16
C PRO A 122 -16.08 -1.10 -11.70
N ARG A 123 -16.65 -2.25 -11.36
CA ARG A 123 -17.11 -2.53 -9.99
C ARG A 123 -15.96 -2.58 -9.00
N LEU A 124 -14.90 -3.26 -9.36
CA LEU A 124 -13.67 -3.33 -8.57
C LEU A 124 -13.03 -1.94 -8.45
N SER A 125 -13.04 -1.18 -9.54
CA SER A 125 -12.47 0.16 -9.59
C SER A 125 -13.14 1.12 -8.62
N VAL A 126 -14.46 1.08 -8.51
CA VAL A 126 -15.21 1.91 -7.55
C VAL A 126 -14.77 1.61 -6.11
N LYS A 127 -14.61 0.34 -5.77
CA LYS A 127 -14.14 -0.08 -4.44
C LYS A 127 -12.73 0.44 -4.15
N LEU A 128 -11.83 0.30 -5.12
CA LEU A 128 -10.43 0.76 -4.97
C LEU A 128 -10.37 2.28 -4.84
N LEU A 129 -11.06 3.02 -5.69
CA LEU A 129 -11.07 4.48 -5.64
C LEU A 129 -11.68 4.99 -4.33
N TRP A 130 -12.73 4.35 -3.85
CA TRP A 130 -13.33 4.67 -2.56
C TRP A 130 -12.34 4.43 -1.41
N SER A 131 -11.63 3.31 -1.43
CA SER A 131 -10.60 3.00 -0.45
C SER A 131 -9.45 4.02 -0.48
N PHE A 132 -9.04 4.49 -1.66
CA PHE A 132 -8.07 5.58 -1.78
C PHE A 132 -8.58 6.87 -1.13
N VAL A 133 -9.83 7.23 -1.36
CA VAL A 133 -10.44 8.41 -0.74
C VAL A 133 -10.39 8.31 0.79
N GLN A 134 -10.71 7.14 1.34
CA GLN A 134 -10.65 6.90 2.79
C GLN A 134 -9.22 7.01 3.33
N VAL A 135 -8.25 6.42 2.65
CA VAL A 135 -6.82 6.49 3.04
C VAL A 135 -6.33 7.93 3.02
N LEU A 136 -6.67 8.68 1.96
CA LEU A 136 -6.33 10.10 1.86
C LEU A 136 -6.99 10.93 2.95
N GLY A 137 -8.26 10.66 3.23
CA GLY A 137 -8.99 11.33 4.30
C GLY A 137 -8.36 11.11 5.67
N GLN A 138 -7.94 9.88 5.96
CA GLN A 138 -7.24 9.55 7.21
C GLN A 138 -5.89 10.26 7.31
N ARG A 139 -5.14 10.32 6.23
CA ARG A 139 -3.85 11.05 6.19
C ARG A 139 -4.06 12.54 6.41
N LEU A 140 -5.06 13.12 5.75
CA LEU A 140 -5.39 14.54 5.90
C LEU A 140 -5.81 14.84 7.35
N ARG A 141 -6.63 14.00 7.95
CA ARG A 141 -7.05 14.13 9.35
C ARG A 141 -5.84 14.10 10.28
N LYS A 142 -4.93 13.13 10.09
CA LYS A 142 -3.72 13.03 10.89
C LYS A 142 -2.85 14.28 10.76
N THR A 143 -2.67 14.79 9.55
CA THR A 143 -1.93 16.02 9.28
C THR A 143 -2.59 17.21 9.98
N ASN A 144 -3.91 17.32 9.94
CA ASN A 144 -4.66 18.37 10.62
C ASN A 144 -4.54 18.27 12.14
N GLU A 145 -4.57 17.07 12.71
CA GLU A 145 -4.36 16.83 14.14
C GLU A 145 -2.94 17.23 14.56
N ASP A 146 -1.94 16.86 13.77
CA ASP A 146 -0.54 17.23 14.03
C ASP A 146 -0.36 18.76 13.99
N LEU A 147 -0.99 19.43 13.02
CA LEU A 147 -1.00 20.90 12.94
C LEU A 147 -1.80 21.53 14.08
N ALA A 148 -2.91 20.94 14.49
CA ALA A 148 -3.73 21.40 15.59
C ALA A 148 -3.04 21.20 16.95
N GLY A 149 -2.27 20.13 17.11
CA GLY A 149 -1.38 19.94 18.25
C GLY A 149 -0.36 21.07 18.40
N ALA A 150 0.03 21.68 17.26
CA ALA A 150 0.90 22.86 17.25
C ALA A 150 0.13 24.19 17.40
N ARG A 151 -1.20 24.24 17.15
CA ARG A 151 -2.03 25.46 17.09
C ARG A 151 -3.26 25.47 17.98
N ASN A 152 -3.56 24.38 18.69
CA ASN A 152 -4.77 24.19 19.50
C ASN A 152 -6.11 24.32 18.73
N GLU A 153 -6.14 23.99 17.44
CA GLU A 153 -7.34 23.99 16.63
C GLU A 153 -7.59 22.61 16.01
N THR A 154 -8.72 21.99 16.29
CA THR A 154 -9.15 20.74 15.67
C THR A 154 -10.54 20.83 15.09
N THR A 155 -10.67 20.60 13.79
CA THR A 155 -11.96 20.27 13.17
C THR A 155 -11.87 18.86 12.62
N PRO A 156 -12.58 17.88 13.21
CA PRO A 156 -12.55 16.51 12.69
C PRO A 156 -13.20 16.45 11.32
N VAL A 157 -12.55 15.79 10.37
CA VAL A 157 -13.16 15.42 9.10
C VAL A 157 -13.77 14.04 9.27
N GLU A 158 -15.08 13.95 9.19
CA GLU A 158 -15.82 12.69 9.26
C GLU A 158 -15.79 11.99 7.91
N ILE A 159 -15.25 10.78 7.87
CA ILE A 159 -15.25 9.96 6.65
C ILE A 159 -16.43 8.99 6.75
N LEU A 160 -17.36 9.11 5.80
CA LEU A 160 -18.52 8.23 5.72
C LEU A 160 -18.10 6.82 5.32
N ASP A 161 -18.66 5.83 6.00
CA ASP A 161 -18.49 4.44 5.60
C ASP A 161 -19.10 4.20 4.22
N PRO A 162 -18.46 3.37 3.39
CA PRO A 162 -18.96 3.12 2.05
C PRO A 162 -20.20 2.22 2.05
N VAL A 163 -21.36 2.83 2.19
CA VAL A 163 -22.64 2.13 2.06
C VAL A 163 -22.82 1.46 0.68
N LEU A 164 -21.99 1.88 -0.28
CA LEU A 164 -22.05 1.41 -1.68
C LEU A 164 -21.62 -0.05 -1.87
N PHE A 165 -21.07 -0.71 -0.84
CA PHE A 165 -20.46 -2.04 -0.97
C PHE A 165 -21.14 -3.12 -0.13
N ASP A 166 -22.23 -2.77 0.58
CA ASP A 166 -23.00 -3.66 1.43
C ASP A 166 -24.06 -4.44 0.62
N GLU A 167 -23.65 -5.16 -0.43
CA GLU A 167 -24.48 -6.12 -1.14
C GLU A 167 -23.76 -7.45 -1.27
#